data_c50d7c006517f6e3db7c9fffedd2a980
#
_entry.id   c50d7c006517f6e3db7c9fffedd2a980
#
_cell.length_a   1.000
_cell.length_b   1.000
_cell.length_c   1.000
_cell.angle_alpha   90.00
_cell.angle_beta   90.00
_cell.angle_gamma   90.00
#
_symmetry.space_group_name_H-M   'P 1'
#
loop_
_entity.id
_entity.type
_entity.pdbx_description
1 polymer ?
#
loop_
_entity_poly.entity_id
_entity_poly.type
_entity_poly.pdbx_seq_one_letter_code
_entity_poly.pdbx_strand_id
1 'polypeptide(L)'
;MIVSYIVAMSNTQASSVSTRQRGRPREFDVDLAIDKAIGVFAERGFHATSVGDLSEAMELTQGSLYKAFKDKKDIYIAAVERYKLVQTKRFEAAVQTGKTGREKLLAGMNFYAEACVGRSGGQGCLVVGAAADLASLDDDMARVVRGAIDAREKILARLVREGQADGSVSKAMDADALAKTALCLLYGMRVVGKTGLSKQQLSAIVEIAMKVFD
;
A
#
# COMPACT_ATOMS: atom_id res chain seq x y z
N MET A 1 4.96 15.73 12.40
CA MET A 1 3.80 16.56 12.83
C MET A 1 2.44 15.93 12.46
N ILE A 2 2.29 15.25 11.32
CA ILE A 2 1.00 14.63 10.87
C ILE A 2 0.56 13.49 11.79
N VAL A 3 1.48 12.70 12.36
CA VAL A 3 1.16 11.57 13.26
C VAL A 3 0.51 12.03 14.58
N SER A 4 0.84 13.24 15.06
CA SER A 4 0.26 13.78 16.30
C SER A 4 -1.19 14.27 16.13
N TYR A 5 -1.63 14.54 14.90
CA TYR A 5 -2.99 15.04 14.64
C TYR A 5 -4.05 13.92 14.70
N ILE A 6 -3.66 12.69 14.41
CA ILE A 6 -4.57 11.53 14.39
C ILE A 6 -4.91 11.06 15.81
N VAL A 7 -4.02 11.25 16.79
CA VAL A 7 -4.20 10.77 18.17
C VAL A 7 -5.04 11.74 19.04
N ALA A 8 -5.13 13.02 18.68
CA ALA A 8 -5.75 14.03 19.52
C ALA A 8 -7.29 14.11 19.45
N MET A 9 -7.97 13.33 18.58
CA MET A 9 -9.43 13.43 18.41
C MET A 9 -10.25 12.34 19.12
N SER A 10 -9.65 11.53 20.00
CA SER A 10 -10.33 10.36 20.60
C SER A 10 -10.88 10.54 22.01
N ASN A 11 -10.84 11.72 22.62
CA ASN A 11 -11.39 11.86 23.98
C ASN A 11 -11.90 13.27 24.29
N THR A 12 -13.21 13.48 24.36
CA THR A 12 -13.83 14.35 25.34
C THR A 12 -15.35 14.05 25.45
N GLN A 13 -15.77 13.55 26.62
CA GLN A 13 -17.18 13.39 27.01
C GLN A 13 -17.75 14.70 27.60
N ALA A 14 -18.95 14.98 27.18
CA ALA A 14 -20.14 15.55 27.78
C ALA A 14 -20.08 16.68 28.82
N SER A 15 -20.79 17.79 28.51
CA SER A 15 -21.81 18.36 29.40
C SER A 15 -22.76 19.27 28.62
N SER A 16 -24.05 19.20 28.96
CA SER A 16 -25.22 19.75 28.29
C SER A 16 -25.45 21.24 28.59
N VAL A 17 -25.64 22.08 27.57
CA VAL A 17 -26.51 23.26 27.58
C VAL A 17 -27.11 23.46 26.18
N SER A 18 -28.44 23.52 26.10
CA SER A 18 -29.25 23.69 24.88
C SER A 18 -29.10 25.12 24.35
N THR A 19 -28.50 25.21 23.15
CA THR A 19 -28.62 26.39 22.27
C THR A 19 -28.76 25.86 20.84
N ARG A 20 -29.74 26.42 20.08
CA ARG A 20 -30.06 26.06 18.68
C ARG A 20 -28.77 25.88 17.87
N GLN A 21 -28.39 24.61 17.64
CA GLN A 21 -27.24 24.26 16.85
C GLN A 21 -27.50 24.56 15.37
N ARG A 22 -26.80 25.55 14.81
CA ARG A 22 -26.39 25.55 13.42
C ARG A 22 -25.73 24.20 13.17
N GLY A 23 -26.17 23.48 12.16
CA GLY A 23 -25.76 22.10 11.91
C GLY A 23 -24.27 21.89 12.12
N ARG A 24 -23.94 20.99 13.06
CA ARG A 24 -22.58 20.51 13.30
C ARG A 24 -22.03 20.00 11.97
N PRO A 25 -20.83 20.43 11.53
CA PRO A 25 -20.21 19.84 10.36
C PRO A 25 -20.23 18.32 10.53
N ARG A 26 -20.75 17.58 9.58
CA ARG A 26 -20.67 16.12 9.61
C ARG A 26 -19.18 15.78 9.66
N GLU A 27 -18.74 15.28 10.79
CA GLU A 27 -17.41 14.75 11.01
C GLU A 27 -17.32 13.53 10.07
N PHE A 28 -16.60 13.65 8.96
CA PHE A 28 -16.41 12.53 8.01
C PHE A 28 -15.30 11.63 8.55
N ASP A 29 -15.40 10.34 8.26
CA ASP A 29 -14.35 9.38 8.54
C ASP A 29 -13.17 9.65 7.58
N VAL A 30 -12.10 10.22 8.13
CA VAL A 30 -10.88 10.57 7.39
C VAL A 30 -10.25 9.32 6.77
N ASP A 31 -10.25 8.20 7.47
CA ASP A 31 -9.68 6.95 7.01
C ASP A 31 -10.42 6.41 5.79
N LEU A 32 -11.75 6.42 5.82
CA LEU A 32 -12.59 6.00 4.69
C LEU A 32 -12.40 6.93 3.49
N ALA A 33 -12.30 8.23 3.74
CA ALA A 33 -12.06 9.21 2.67
C ALA A 33 -10.68 8.98 2.00
N ILE A 34 -9.63 8.73 2.79
CA ILE A 34 -8.29 8.42 2.26
C ILE A 34 -8.30 7.09 1.50
N ASP A 35 -9.05 6.06 1.95
CA ASP A 35 -9.19 4.81 1.21
C ASP A 35 -9.75 5.02 -0.21
N LYS A 36 -10.69 5.95 -0.37
CA LYS A 36 -11.22 6.34 -1.68
C LYS A 36 -10.17 7.09 -2.52
N ALA A 37 -9.41 8.02 -1.91
CA ALA A 37 -8.33 8.73 -2.59
C ALA A 37 -7.22 7.78 -3.08
N ILE A 38 -6.91 6.71 -2.34
CA ILE A 38 -5.96 5.66 -2.77
C ILE A 38 -6.37 5.09 -4.13
N GLY A 39 -7.66 4.80 -4.34
CA GLY A 39 -8.17 4.28 -5.62
C GLY A 39 -7.88 5.23 -6.78
N VAL A 40 -8.17 6.52 -6.61
CA VAL A 40 -7.95 7.55 -7.65
C VAL A 40 -6.46 7.68 -7.99
N PHE A 41 -5.60 7.79 -6.98
CA PHE A 41 -4.16 7.89 -7.20
C PHE A 41 -3.53 6.62 -7.78
N ALA A 42 -4.02 5.43 -7.42
CA ALA A 42 -3.54 4.17 -7.98
C ALA A 42 -3.88 4.03 -9.47
N GLU A 43 -5.03 4.56 -9.89
CA GLU A 43 -5.50 4.52 -11.27
C GLU A 43 -4.85 5.58 -12.14
N ARG A 44 -4.80 6.83 -11.68
CA ARG A 44 -4.42 8.01 -12.48
C ARG A 44 -3.03 8.56 -12.18
N GLY A 45 -2.43 8.18 -11.06
CA GLY A 45 -1.20 8.80 -10.56
C GLY A 45 -1.43 10.17 -9.93
N PHE A 46 -0.37 10.76 -9.37
CA PHE A 46 -0.45 12.05 -8.70
C PHE A 46 -0.76 13.20 -9.66
N HIS A 47 -0.03 13.27 -10.78
CA HIS A 47 -0.10 14.43 -11.69
C HIS A 47 -1.43 14.54 -12.41
N ALA A 48 -2.00 13.42 -12.87
CA ALA A 48 -3.27 13.39 -13.58
C ALA A 48 -4.52 13.45 -12.68
N THR A 49 -4.33 13.43 -11.35
CA THR A 49 -5.43 13.57 -10.37
C THR A 49 -5.63 15.03 -10.00
N SER A 50 -6.83 15.55 -10.17
CA SER A 50 -7.24 16.88 -9.72
C SER A 50 -7.85 16.84 -8.31
N VAL A 51 -7.93 18.02 -7.65
CA VAL A 51 -8.68 18.14 -6.37
C VAL A 51 -10.17 17.89 -6.57
N GLY A 52 -10.69 18.16 -7.77
CA GLY A 52 -12.08 17.84 -8.16
C GLY A 52 -12.32 16.33 -8.16
N ASP A 53 -11.43 15.54 -8.77
CA ASP A 53 -11.53 14.08 -8.78
C ASP A 53 -11.49 13.50 -7.35
N LEU A 54 -10.64 14.06 -6.49
CA LEU A 54 -10.55 13.65 -5.08
C LEU A 54 -11.83 14.02 -4.32
N SER A 55 -12.36 15.23 -4.54
CA SER A 55 -13.59 15.71 -3.92
C SER A 55 -14.77 14.79 -4.25
N GLU A 56 -14.90 14.41 -5.51
CA GLU A 56 -15.93 13.49 -5.99
C GLU A 56 -15.76 12.08 -5.39
N ALA A 57 -14.57 11.49 -5.52
CA ALA A 57 -14.30 10.15 -5.02
C ALA A 57 -14.45 10.02 -3.51
N MET A 58 -13.98 11.01 -2.75
CA MET A 58 -14.05 11.07 -1.30
C MET A 58 -15.45 11.46 -0.79
N GLU A 59 -16.37 11.85 -1.68
CA GLU A 59 -17.73 12.36 -1.34
C GLU A 59 -17.68 13.57 -0.39
N LEU A 60 -16.69 14.43 -0.59
CA LEU A 60 -16.47 15.63 0.21
C LEU A 60 -16.49 16.87 -0.66
N THR A 61 -16.97 17.98 -0.11
CA THR A 61 -16.79 19.28 -0.77
C THR A 61 -15.32 19.69 -0.74
N GLN A 62 -14.86 20.48 -1.72
CA GLN A 62 -13.51 21.02 -1.71
C GLN A 62 -13.20 21.81 -0.42
N GLY A 63 -14.19 22.55 0.11
CA GLY A 63 -14.06 23.25 1.38
C GLY A 63 -13.83 22.31 2.58
N SER A 64 -14.42 21.11 2.56
CA SER A 64 -14.18 20.08 3.58
C SER A 64 -12.80 19.44 3.42
N LEU A 65 -12.36 19.22 2.18
CA LEU A 65 -10.99 18.73 1.90
C LEU A 65 -9.92 19.69 2.41
N TYR A 66 -10.04 20.99 2.09
CA TYR A 66 -9.05 21.99 2.53
C TYR A 66 -9.10 22.32 4.04
N LYS A 67 -10.15 21.89 4.75
CA LYS A 67 -10.16 21.92 6.22
C LYS A 67 -9.35 20.78 6.84
N ALA A 68 -9.30 19.62 6.16
CA ALA A 68 -8.60 18.42 6.65
C ALA A 68 -7.18 18.30 6.11
N PHE A 69 -6.93 18.77 4.89
CA PHE A 69 -5.65 18.65 4.19
C PHE A 69 -5.24 20.01 3.62
N LYS A 70 -3.97 20.33 3.75
CA LYS A 70 -3.43 21.59 3.26
C LYS A 70 -3.54 21.73 1.74
N ASP A 71 -3.24 20.64 1.03
CA ASP A 71 -3.21 20.58 -0.43
C ASP A 71 -3.32 19.14 -0.95
N LYS A 72 -3.28 18.95 -2.27
CA LYS A 72 -3.30 17.62 -2.91
C LYS A 72 -2.11 16.74 -2.50
N LYS A 73 -0.95 17.35 -2.22
CA LYS A 73 0.24 16.65 -1.75
C LYS A 73 0.01 16.01 -0.38
N ASP A 74 -0.60 16.72 0.56
CA ASP A 74 -0.91 16.17 1.89
C ASP A 74 -1.85 14.97 1.77
N ILE A 75 -2.87 15.03 0.89
CA ILE A 75 -3.78 13.91 0.64
C ILE A 75 -3.00 12.72 0.06
N TYR A 76 -2.09 12.98 -0.87
CA TYR A 76 -1.28 11.92 -1.47
C TYR A 76 -0.35 11.24 -0.46
N ILE A 77 0.35 12.01 0.37
CA ILE A 77 1.22 11.48 1.43
C ILE A 77 0.40 10.62 2.40
N ALA A 78 -0.77 11.12 2.84
CA ALA A 78 -1.68 10.36 3.69
C ALA A 78 -2.16 9.06 3.02
N ALA A 79 -2.46 9.11 1.72
CA ALA A 79 -2.88 7.95 0.93
C ALA A 79 -1.75 6.90 0.84
N VAL A 80 -0.51 7.29 0.57
CA VAL A 80 0.65 6.37 0.51
C VAL A 80 0.91 5.73 1.88
N GLU A 81 0.90 6.52 2.96
CA GLU A 81 1.14 6.00 4.32
C GLU A 81 0.03 5.03 4.76
N ARG A 82 -1.24 5.36 4.52
CA ARG A 82 -2.35 4.47 4.81
C ARG A 82 -2.31 3.20 3.96
N TYR A 83 -2.03 3.33 2.66
CA TYR A 83 -1.87 2.18 1.77
C TYR A 83 -0.76 1.24 2.28
N LYS A 84 0.41 1.80 2.62
CA LYS A 84 1.53 1.07 3.22
C LYS A 84 1.08 0.31 4.46
N LEU A 85 0.41 1.00 5.39
CA LEU A 85 -0.05 0.39 6.65
C LEU A 85 -1.01 -0.78 6.40
N VAL A 86 -2.05 -0.56 5.60
CA VAL A 86 -3.10 -1.56 5.31
C VAL A 86 -2.51 -2.75 4.55
N GLN A 87 -1.72 -2.49 3.50
CA GLN A 87 -1.11 -3.56 2.70
C GLN A 87 -0.04 -4.33 3.47
N THR A 88 0.68 -3.69 4.38
CA THR A 88 1.63 -4.40 5.25
C THR A 88 0.90 -5.36 6.19
N LYS A 89 -0.16 -4.91 6.87
CA LYS A 89 -0.96 -5.79 7.74
C LYS A 89 -1.54 -6.98 6.98
N ARG A 90 -2.11 -6.75 5.79
CA ARG A 90 -2.67 -7.82 4.95
C ARG A 90 -1.62 -8.81 4.47
N PHE A 91 -0.45 -8.31 4.06
CA PHE A 91 0.67 -9.14 3.63
C PHE A 91 1.21 -9.97 4.80
N GLU A 92 1.43 -9.38 5.97
CA GLU A 92 1.88 -10.11 7.15
C GLU A 92 0.89 -11.18 7.57
N ALA A 93 -0.42 -10.91 7.54
CA ALA A 93 -1.44 -11.93 7.80
C ALA A 93 -1.37 -13.09 6.78
N ALA A 94 -1.16 -12.81 5.50
CA ALA A 94 -1.02 -13.83 4.48
C ALA A 94 0.23 -14.70 4.70
N VAL A 95 1.40 -14.10 4.98
CA VAL A 95 2.64 -14.88 5.17
C VAL A 95 2.65 -15.68 6.47
N GLN A 96 1.88 -15.30 7.50
CA GLN A 96 1.75 -16.09 8.72
C GLN A 96 1.08 -17.46 8.52
N THR A 97 0.46 -17.72 7.37
CA THR A 97 -0.11 -19.03 7.04
C THR A 97 0.96 -20.10 6.77
N GLY A 98 2.19 -19.69 6.41
CA GLY A 98 3.32 -20.60 6.19
C GLY A 98 4.01 -21.00 7.48
N LYS A 99 4.50 -22.24 7.54
CA LYS A 99 5.25 -22.80 8.69
C LYS A 99 6.75 -22.56 8.56
N THR A 100 7.31 -22.67 7.35
CA THR A 100 8.70 -22.41 7.03
C THR A 100 8.89 -21.06 6.34
N GLY A 101 10.14 -20.53 6.33
CA GLY A 101 10.42 -19.28 5.61
C GLY A 101 10.08 -19.37 4.14
N ARG A 102 10.31 -20.52 3.48
CA ARG A 102 9.94 -20.76 2.07
C ARG A 102 8.44 -20.74 1.85
N GLU A 103 7.65 -21.37 2.74
CA GLU A 103 6.19 -21.34 2.65
C GLU A 103 5.64 -19.91 2.85
N LYS A 104 6.23 -19.13 3.75
CA LYS A 104 5.90 -17.72 3.95
C LYS A 104 6.20 -16.87 2.72
N LEU A 105 7.34 -17.10 2.06
CA LEU A 105 7.69 -16.45 0.79
C LEU A 105 6.70 -16.81 -0.31
N LEU A 106 6.32 -18.10 -0.44
CA LEU A 106 5.30 -18.56 -1.37
C LEU A 106 3.95 -17.90 -1.10
N ALA A 107 3.52 -17.81 0.16
CA ALA A 107 2.28 -17.11 0.53
C ALA A 107 2.33 -15.63 0.16
N GLY A 108 3.50 -14.97 0.32
CA GLY A 108 3.72 -13.60 -0.11
C GLY A 108 3.66 -13.43 -1.64
N MET A 109 4.21 -14.35 -2.41
CA MET A 109 4.11 -14.37 -3.87
C MET A 109 2.64 -14.53 -4.32
N ASN A 110 1.92 -15.47 -3.73
CA ASN A 110 0.51 -15.70 -4.03
C ASN A 110 -0.36 -14.49 -3.67
N PHE A 111 -0.10 -13.82 -2.55
CA PHE A 111 -0.80 -12.58 -2.18
C PHE A 111 -0.71 -11.51 -3.28
N TYR A 112 0.46 -11.34 -3.89
CA TYR A 112 0.64 -10.41 -5.00
C TYR A 112 0.01 -10.91 -6.31
N ALA A 113 0.10 -12.21 -6.60
CA ALA A 113 -0.53 -12.81 -7.76
C ALA A 113 -2.07 -12.65 -7.71
N GLU A 114 -2.69 -12.91 -6.56
CA GLU A 114 -4.13 -12.71 -6.35
C GLU A 114 -4.54 -11.23 -6.54
N ALA A 115 -3.71 -10.28 -6.07
CA ALA A 115 -3.95 -8.87 -6.27
C ALA A 115 -3.83 -8.41 -7.75
N CYS A 116 -3.30 -9.24 -8.65
CA CYS A 116 -3.20 -8.97 -10.08
C CYS A 116 -4.42 -9.46 -10.88
N VAL A 117 -5.39 -10.13 -10.24
CA VAL A 117 -6.57 -10.69 -10.93
C VAL A 117 -7.77 -9.76 -10.79
N GLY A 118 -8.63 -9.73 -11.82
CA GLY A 118 -9.90 -9.01 -11.78
C GLY A 118 -9.74 -7.49 -11.66
N ARG A 119 -10.71 -6.84 -10.99
CA ARG A 119 -10.75 -5.38 -10.85
C ARG A 119 -9.50 -4.82 -10.16
N SER A 120 -8.99 -5.51 -9.14
CA SER A 120 -7.79 -5.09 -8.41
C SER A 120 -6.53 -5.14 -9.27
N GLY A 121 -6.47 -6.06 -10.24
CA GLY A 121 -5.37 -6.13 -11.21
C GLY A 121 -5.34 -4.90 -12.11
N GLY A 122 -6.48 -4.48 -12.63
CA GLY A 122 -6.62 -3.30 -13.50
C GLY A 122 -6.32 -1.98 -12.79
N GLN A 123 -6.72 -1.85 -11.53
CA GLN A 123 -6.45 -0.63 -10.73
C GLN A 123 -4.96 -0.41 -10.43
N GLY A 124 -4.15 -1.47 -10.45
CA GLY A 124 -2.73 -1.37 -10.17
C GLY A 124 -2.39 -1.29 -8.68
N CYS A 125 -1.19 -0.79 -8.39
CA CYS A 125 -0.67 -0.62 -7.03
C CYS A 125 -0.20 0.83 -6.87
N LEU A 126 -0.69 1.54 -5.86
CA LEU A 126 -0.30 2.93 -5.61
C LEU A 126 1.21 3.10 -5.51
N VAL A 127 1.90 2.24 -4.74
CA VAL A 127 3.35 2.33 -4.54
C VAL A 127 4.13 1.98 -5.81
N VAL A 128 3.71 0.95 -6.56
CA VAL A 128 4.39 0.57 -7.82
C VAL A 128 4.19 1.62 -8.90
N GLY A 129 2.98 2.18 -9.02
CA GLY A 129 2.73 3.30 -9.94
C GLY A 129 3.55 4.53 -9.57
N ALA A 130 3.57 4.89 -8.29
CA ALA A 130 4.36 6.01 -7.79
C ALA A 130 5.88 5.84 -7.98
N ALA A 131 6.37 4.60 -7.88
CA ALA A 131 7.79 4.30 -8.09
C ALA A 131 8.23 4.52 -9.55
N ALA A 132 7.33 4.29 -10.52
CA ALA A 132 7.60 4.58 -11.94
C ALA A 132 7.77 6.07 -12.20
N ASP A 133 7.04 6.91 -11.46
CA ASP A 133 7.05 8.37 -11.61
C ASP A 133 7.94 9.07 -10.56
N LEU A 134 8.76 8.33 -9.81
CA LEU A 134 9.46 8.83 -8.62
C LEU A 134 10.28 10.10 -8.87
N ALA A 135 10.88 10.23 -10.04
CA ALA A 135 11.69 11.38 -10.42
C ALA A 135 10.85 12.67 -10.62
N SER A 136 9.56 12.56 -10.85
CA SER A 136 8.63 13.67 -11.03
C SER A 136 7.95 14.12 -9.73
N LEU A 137 8.10 13.35 -8.67
CA LEU A 137 7.56 13.66 -7.34
C LEU A 137 8.50 14.59 -6.58
N ASP A 138 7.95 15.44 -5.71
CA ASP A 138 8.79 16.19 -4.78
C ASP A 138 9.42 15.30 -3.70
N ASP A 139 10.39 15.84 -2.97
CA ASP A 139 11.20 15.09 -2.00
C ASP A 139 10.36 14.42 -0.89
N ASP A 140 9.29 15.06 -0.42
CA ASP A 140 8.46 14.49 0.64
C ASP A 140 7.63 13.33 0.13
N MET A 141 7.02 13.48 -1.05
CA MET A 141 6.27 12.41 -1.72
C MET A 141 7.21 11.26 -2.09
N ALA A 142 8.36 11.54 -2.68
CA ALA A 142 9.37 10.54 -3.02
C ALA A 142 9.85 9.77 -1.77
N ARG A 143 10.01 10.46 -0.64
CA ARG A 143 10.43 9.85 0.64
C ARG A 143 9.41 8.84 1.15
N VAL A 144 8.12 9.15 1.15
CA VAL A 144 7.09 8.20 1.62
C VAL A 144 6.95 7.01 0.69
N VAL A 145 7.11 7.19 -0.63
CA VAL A 145 7.12 6.10 -1.61
C VAL A 145 8.33 5.17 -1.39
N ARG A 146 9.55 5.73 -1.27
CA ARG A 146 10.75 4.94 -0.93
C ARG A 146 10.56 4.19 0.39
N GLY A 147 10.06 4.87 1.42
CA GLY A 147 9.79 4.23 2.72
C GLY A 147 8.78 3.08 2.66
N ALA A 148 7.82 3.11 1.73
CA ALA A 148 6.90 1.99 1.51
C ALA A 148 7.59 0.80 0.82
N ILE A 149 8.50 1.06 -0.12
CA ILE A 149 9.32 0.05 -0.81
C ILE A 149 10.28 -0.61 0.20
N ASP A 150 11.04 0.20 0.95
CA ASP A 150 11.99 -0.27 1.97
C ASP A 150 11.31 -1.12 3.04
N ALA A 151 10.11 -0.73 3.47
CA ALA A 151 9.34 -1.52 4.44
C ALA A 151 9.00 -2.91 3.90
N ARG A 152 8.65 -3.04 2.63
CA ARG A 152 8.37 -4.32 1.98
C ARG A 152 9.64 -5.16 1.86
N GLU A 153 10.75 -4.55 1.41
CA GLU A 153 12.05 -5.23 1.32
C GLU A 153 12.49 -5.81 2.67
N LYS A 154 12.37 -5.03 3.75
CA LYS A 154 12.71 -5.51 5.10
C LYS A 154 11.91 -6.73 5.53
N ILE A 155 10.62 -6.79 5.21
CA ILE A 155 9.80 -7.97 5.51
C ILE A 155 10.30 -9.16 4.70
N LEU A 156 10.56 -9.00 3.41
CA LEU A 156 11.08 -10.07 2.56
C LEU A 156 12.44 -10.57 3.05
N ALA A 157 13.36 -9.67 3.42
CA ALA A 157 14.66 -10.02 3.97
C ALA A 157 14.54 -10.84 5.27
N ARG A 158 13.59 -10.50 6.13
CA ARG A 158 13.28 -11.27 7.34
C ARG A 158 12.80 -12.69 6.98
N LEU A 159 11.87 -12.83 6.02
CA LEU A 159 11.34 -14.13 5.60
C LEU A 159 12.43 -15.00 4.95
N VAL A 160 13.32 -14.42 4.14
CA VAL A 160 14.46 -15.13 3.55
C VAL A 160 15.38 -15.64 4.65
N ARG A 161 15.75 -14.79 5.63
CA ARG A 161 16.60 -15.20 6.75
C ARG A 161 15.96 -16.30 7.62
N GLU A 162 14.64 -16.22 7.86
CA GLU A 162 13.89 -17.30 8.51
C GLU A 162 14.03 -18.61 7.73
N GLY A 163 13.84 -18.58 6.39
CA GLY A 163 13.99 -19.78 5.56
C GLY A 163 15.42 -20.31 5.48
N GLN A 164 16.43 -19.44 5.50
CA GLN A 164 17.84 -19.88 5.60
C GLN A 164 18.16 -20.48 6.96
N ALA A 165 17.54 -20.00 8.01
CA ALA A 165 17.72 -20.52 9.37
C ALA A 165 17.05 -21.89 9.53
N ASP A 166 15.83 -22.07 9.02
CA ASP A 166 15.08 -23.34 9.10
C ASP A 166 15.45 -24.35 8.00
N GLY A 167 16.34 -23.97 7.07
CA GLY A 167 16.84 -24.83 6.00
C GLY A 167 15.90 -24.95 4.78
N SER A 168 14.80 -24.21 4.74
CA SER A 168 13.84 -24.23 3.64
C SER A 168 14.21 -23.31 2.46
N VAL A 169 15.19 -22.43 2.64
CA VAL A 169 15.78 -21.54 1.63
C VAL A 169 17.29 -21.78 1.58
N SER A 170 17.86 -21.81 0.38
CA SER A 170 19.29 -21.98 0.17
C SER A 170 20.12 -20.90 0.86
N LYS A 171 21.23 -21.31 1.49
CA LYS A 171 22.23 -20.39 2.07
C LYS A 171 23.33 -19.98 1.07
N ALA A 172 23.27 -20.50 -0.16
CA ALA A 172 24.27 -20.21 -1.19
C ALA A 172 24.25 -18.74 -1.65
N MET A 173 23.13 -18.06 -1.47
CA MET A 173 22.96 -16.67 -1.88
C MET A 173 22.73 -15.74 -0.69
N ASP A 174 23.15 -14.49 -0.86
CA ASP A 174 22.95 -13.43 0.12
C ASP A 174 21.47 -13.14 0.35
N ALA A 175 21.07 -13.04 1.62
CA ALA A 175 19.66 -12.85 1.99
C ALA A 175 19.07 -11.52 1.50
N ASP A 176 19.88 -10.46 1.48
CA ASP A 176 19.41 -9.14 1.03
C ASP A 176 19.29 -9.10 -0.49
N ALA A 177 20.18 -9.77 -1.22
CA ALA A 177 20.06 -9.94 -2.66
C ALA A 177 18.82 -10.76 -3.04
N LEU A 178 18.53 -11.85 -2.34
CA LEU A 178 17.32 -12.65 -2.53
C LEU A 178 16.05 -11.83 -2.22
N ALA A 179 16.07 -11.03 -1.16
CA ALA A 179 14.93 -10.17 -0.80
C ALA A 179 14.66 -9.10 -1.86
N LYS A 180 15.69 -8.48 -2.40
CA LYS A 180 15.57 -7.52 -3.51
C LYS A 180 15.05 -8.20 -4.78
N THR A 181 15.53 -9.39 -5.08
CA THR A 181 15.03 -10.19 -6.22
C THR A 181 13.55 -10.51 -6.03
N ALA A 182 13.16 -10.96 -4.84
CA ALA A 182 11.75 -11.19 -4.51
C ALA A 182 10.91 -9.92 -4.70
N LEU A 183 11.39 -8.77 -4.20
CA LEU A 183 10.70 -7.49 -4.36
C LEU A 183 10.51 -7.12 -5.84
N CYS A 184 11.54 -7.29 -6.68
CA CYS A 184 11.45 -7.07 -8.12
C CYS A 184 10.39 -7.96 -8.77
N LEU A 185 10.33 -9.25 -8.40
CA LEU A 185 9.32 -10.19 -8.90
C LEU A 185 7.90 -9.79 -8.49
N LEU A 186 7.70 -9.44 -7.21
CA LEU A 186 6.41 -8.98 -6.70
C LEU A 186 5.92 -7.71 -7.42
N TYR A 187 6.79 -6.74 -7.59
CA TYR A 187 6.44 -5.48 -8.25
C TYR A 187 6.30 -5.63 -9.75
N GLY A 188 7.14 -6.47 -10.38
CA GLY A 188 7.00 -6.85 -11.78
C GLY A 188 5.64 -7.50 -12.07
N MET A 189 5.17 -8.41 -11.22
CA MET A 189 3.81 -8.98 -11.34
C MET A 189 2.73 -7.90 -11.28
N ARG A 190 2.87 -6.87 -10.42
CA ARG A 190 1.89 -5.76 -10.35
C ARG A 190 1.89 -4.87 -11.59
N VAL A 191 3.01 -4.75 -12.29
CA VAL A 191 3.11 -4.02 -13.57
C VAL A 191 2.50 -4.85 -14.70
N VAL A 192 3.00 -6.08 -14.87
CA VAL A 192 2.59 -6.96 -15.98
C VAL A 192 1.15 -7.45 -15.80
N GLY A 193 0.69 -7.62 -14.55
CA GLY A 193 -0.69 -8.00 -14.24
C GLY A 193 -1.75 -7.04 -14.78
N LYS A 194 -1.41 -5.74 -14.97
CA LYS A 194 -2.30 -4.77 -15.64
C LYS A 194 -2.65 -5.14 -17.08
N THR A 195 -1.86 -6.00 -17.73
CA THR A 195 -2.14 -6.48 -19.10
C THR A 195 -3.21 -7.57 -19.17
N GLY A 196 -3.78 -7.95 -18.02
CA GLY A 196 -4.88 -8.91 -17.96
C GLY A 196 -4.41 -10.37 -17.87
N LEU A 197 -3.33 -10.65 -17.16
CA LEU A 197 -2.87 -12.04 -16.93
C LEU A 197 -3.95 -12.87 -16.26
N SER A 198 -4.12 -14.11 -16.72
CA SER A 198 -4.98 -15.09 -16.10
C SER A 198 -4.40 -15.61 -14.77
N LYS A 199 -5.26 -16.15 -13.91
CA LYS A 199 -4.83 -16.78 -12.66
C LYS A 199 -3.81 -17.92 -12.92
N GLN A 200 -4.00 -18.69 -13.99
CA GLN A 200 -3.09 -19.78 -14.37
C GLN A 200 -1.70 -19.26 -14.75
N GLN A 201 -1.62 -18.17 -15.53
CA GLN A 201 -0.34 -17.56 -15.89
C GLN A 201 0.38 -17.00 -14.65
N LEU A 202 -0.35 -16.37 -13.75
CA LEU A 202 0.22 -15.86 -12.48
C LEU A 202 0.72 -16.98 -11.58
N SER A 203 -0.01 -18.11 -11.48
CA SER A 203 0.46 -19.28 -10.73
C SER A 203 1.75 -19.85 -11.31
N ALA A 204 1.87 -19.97 -12.64
CA ALA A 204 3.08 -20.42 -13.30
C ALA A 204 4.27 -19.48 -13.05
N ILE A 205 4.03 -18.15 -13.03
CA ILE A 205 5.06 -17.16 -12.67
C ILE A 205 5.54 -17.38 -11.22
N VAL A 206 4.62 -17.60 -10.29
CA VAL A 206 4.95 -17.85 -8.88
C VAL A 206 5.77 -19.13 -8.73
N GLU A 207 5.39 -20.24 -9.41
CA GLU A 207 6.13 -21.49 -9.37
C GLU A 207 7.58 -21.33 -9.86
N ILE A 208 7.78 -20.57 -10.95
CA ILE A 208 9.13 -20.29 -11.48
C ILE A 208 9.89 -19.36 -10.53
N ALA A 209 9.23 -18.32 -10.02
CA ALA A 209 9.84 -17.36 -9.10
C ALA A 209 10.35 -18.04 -7.82
N MET A 210 9.65 -19.06 -7.32
CA MET A 210 10.04 -19.78 -6.12
C MET A 210 11.31 -20.62 -6.28
N LYS A 211 11.75 -20.91 -7.50
CA LYS A 211 13.04 -21.59 -7.77
C LYS A 211 14.27 -20.73 -7.44
N VAL A 212 14.10 -19.43 -7.32
CA VAL A 212 15.17 -18.51 -6.89
C VAL A 212 15.62 -18.79 -5.45
N PHE A 213 14.79 -19.47 -4.66
CA PHE A 213 15.05 -19.77 -3.25
C PHE A 213 15.56 -21.20 -2.99
N ASP A 214 15.72 -22.00 -4.07
CA ASP A 214 16.22 -23.41 -4.00
C ASP A 214 17.73 -23.49 -3.77
#